data_6ef9f7aa5be592e7d2f25e128466baa3
#
_entry.id   6ef9f7aa5be592e7d2f25e128466baa3
#
_cell.length_a   1.000
_cell.length_b   1.000
_cell.length_c   1.000
_cell.angle_alpha   90.00
_cell.angle_beta   90.00
_cell.angle_gamma   90.00
#
_symmetry.space_group_name_H-M   'P 1'
#
loop_
_entity.id
_entity.type
_entity.pdbx_description
1 polymer ?
#
loop_
_entity_poly.entity_id
_entity_poly.type
_entity_poly.pdbx_seq_one_letter_code
_entity_poly.pdbx_strand_id
1 'polypeptide(L)'
;MSNIDKVLDKGYIEVVDVLGDDLTPVNAARVSFGGRSKEFTSKDRRLSKFLIKHKHFSPFRHQHVMMIIKAPEFVMRQWYKHVVGIETTSDHPTKDHAWNEISGRYVEYSDFYMPENFRAQSEDNKQASDGLVDNQEGAEDLWNNAQRNSIEAYEKMIEMGMAKEQARSILPLTVYTQVWWTASFQSIMNFIELRDEPTSQVEIQEYARVLKKIMLNVFPETTKLWQEIYWDEQE
;
A
#
# COMPACT_ATOMS: atom_id res chain seq x y z
N MET A 1 -2.02 -14.92 16.40
CA MET A 1 -2.69 -13.62 16.59
C MET A 1 -2.54 -12.87 15.31
N SER A 2 -3.64 -12.43 14.69
CA SER A 2 -3.57 -11.60 13.47
C SER A 2 -2.83 -10.31 13.82
N ASN A 3 -1.75 -10.03 13.11
CA ASN A 3 -0.95 -8.81 13.30
C ASN A 3 -1.61 -7.69 12.49
N ILE A 4 -2.52 -6.95 13.13
CA ILE A 4 -3.25 -5.83 12.53
C ILE A 4 -2.55 -4.55 12.95
N ASP A 5 -1.95 -3.85 12.00
CA ASP A 5 -1.39 -2.51 12.18
C ASP A 5 -2.41 -1.46 11.72
N LYS A 6 -2.86 -0.59 12.64
CA LYS A 6 -3.81 0.48 12.34
C LYS A 6 -3.16 1.61 11.54
N VAL A 7 -3.92 2.20 10.63
CA VAL A 7 -3.50 3.31 9.78
C VAL A 7 -4.67 4.28 9.61
N LEU A 8 -4.43 5.58 9.76
CA LEU A 8 -5.46 6.62 9.77
C LEU A 8 -6.52 6.38 10.87
N ASP A 9 -7.73 6.91 10.69
CA ASP A 9 -8.81 6.82 11.68
C ASP A 9 -9.46 5.42 11.73
N LYS A 10 -9.66 4.75 10.58
CA LYS A 10 -10.36 3.46 10.47
C LYS A 10 -9.66 2.41 9.61
N GLY A 11 -8.53 2.77 9.03
CA GLY A 11 -7.75 1.90 8.14
C GLY A 11 -6.86 0.93 8.90
N TYR A 12 -6.36 -0.08 8.20
CA TYR A 12 -5.39 -1.03 8.73
C TYR A 12 -4.70 -1.82 7.63
N ILE A 13 -3.60 -2.45 8.01
CA ILE A 13 -2.95 -3.53 7.26
C ILE A 13 -2.90 -4.76 8.16
N GLU A 14 -3.39 -5.89 7.67
CA GLU A 14 -3.31 -7.20 8.32
C GLU A 14 -2.43 -8.13 7.49
N VAL A 15 -1.36 -8.67 8.07
CA VAL A 15 -0.56 -9.72 7.44
C VAL A 15 -1.27 -11.06 7.63
N VAL A 16 -1.68 -11.66 6.52
CA VAL A 16 -2.39 -12.96 6.50
C VAL A 16 -1.41 -14.11 6.45
N ASP A 17 -0.42 -14.02 5.53
CA ASP A 17 0.58 -15.08 5.34
C ASP A 17 1.85 -14.52 4.70
N VAL A 18 2.95 -15.25 4.86
CA VAL A 18 4.27 -14.90 4.35
C VAL A 18 4.91 -16.10 3.69
N LEU A 19 5.33 -15.95 2.44
CA LEU A 19 6.08 -16.96 1.71
C LEU A 19 7.57 -16.59 1.68
N GLY A 20 8.40 -17.49 2.17
CA GLY A 20 9.86 -17.31 2.19
C GLY A 20 10.38 -16.64 3.45
N ASP A 21 11.68 -16.39 3.46
CA ASP A 21 12.47 -15.80 4.53
C ASP A 21 13.67 -15.03 3.93
N ASP A 22 14.57 -14.48 4.76
CA ASP A 22 15.79 -13.81 4.30
C ASP A 22 16.77 -14.71 3.53
N LEU A 23 16.68 -16.04 3.68
CA LEU A 23 17.47 -17.01 2.90
C LEU A 23 16.90 -17.25 1.50
N THR A 24 15.63 -16.97 1.28
CA THR A 24 14.96 -17.21 0.01
C THR A 24 15.64 -16.55 -1.17
N PRO A 25 15.93 -15.22 -1.19
CA PRO A 25 16.62 -14.58 -2.30
C PRO A 25 18.05 -15.06 -2.47
N VAL A 26 18.74 -15.38 -1.37
CA VAL A 26 20.11 -15.91 -1.39
C VAL A 26 20.13 -17.29 -2.09
N ASN A 27 19.23 -18.17 -1.71
CA ASN A 27 19.14 -19.53 -2.26
C ASN A 27 18.67 -19.50 -3.72
N ALA A 28 17.74 -18.62 -4.07
CA ALA A 28 17.30 -18.42 -5.44
C ALA A 28 18.48 -17.97 -6.34
N ALA A 29 19.32 -17.04 -5.88
CA ALA A 29 20.50 -16.62 -6.62
C ALA A 29 21.56 -17.73 -6.74
N ARG A 30 21.74 -18.56 -5.70
CA ARG A 30 22.72 -19.66 -5.67
C ARG A 30 22.36 -20.87 -6.52
N VAL A 31 21.12 -20.97 -7.00
CA VAL A 31 20.71 -22.07 -7.88
C VAL A 31 21.62 -22.19 -9.11
N SER A 32 22.12 -21.07 -9.63
CA SER A 32 23.05 -21.03 -10.76
C SER A 32 24.40 -21.71 -10.48
N PHE A 33 24.75 -21.94 -9.21
CA PHE A 33 25.98 -22.59 -8.78
C PHE A 33 25.73 -23.92 -8.07
N GLY A 34 24.48 -24.40 -8.06
CA GLY A 34 24.10 -25.64 -7.39
C GLY A 34 24.23 -25.61 -5.86
N GLY A 35 24.34 -24.43 -5.26
CA GLY A 35 24.53 -24.25 -3.81
C GLY A 35 23.24 -23.86 -3.08
N ARG A 36 23.17 -24.16 -1.77
CA ARG A 36 22.08 -23.74 -0.88
C ARG A 36 22.63 -23.45 0.52
N SER A 37 22.25 -22.30 1.08
CA SER A 37 22.49 -21.98 2.50
C SER A 37 21.36 -22.52 3.37
N LYS A 38 21.72 -22.93 4.59
CA LYS A 38 20.75 -23.37 5.62
C LYS A 38 20.54 -22.30 6.69
N GLU A 39 21.51 -21.42 6.87
CA GLU A 39 21.50 -20.33 7.83
C GLU A 39 21.97 -19.04 7.17
N PHE A 40 21.41 -17.92 7.61
CA PHE A 40 21.81 -16.59 7.09
C PHE A 40 23.11 -16.13 7.71
N THR A 41 24.16 -16.01 6.91
CA THR A 41 25.52 -15.70 7.34
C THR A 41 25.99 -14.35 6.78
N SER A 42 27.16 -13.88 7.23
CA SER A 42 27.79 -12.68 6.66
C SER A 42 28.12 -12.79 5.15
N LYS A 43 28.29 -14.03 4.63
CA LYS A 43 28.46 -14.26 3.17
C LYS A 43 27.12 -14.05 2.43
N ASP A 44 26.03 -14.45 3.04
CA ASP A 44 24.68 -14.30 2.49
C ASP A 44 24.28 -12.82 2.49
N ARG A 45 24.59 -12.10 3.58
CA ARG A 45 24.39 -10.65 3.65
C ARG A 45 25.13 -9.92 2.53
N ARG A 46 26.41 -10.26 2.29
CA ARG A 46 27.19 -9.65 1.19
C ARG A 46 26.60 -9.96 -0.19
N LEU A 47 26.14 -11.20 -0.40
CA LEU A 47 25.46 -11.56 -1.66
C LEU A 47 24.16 -10.79 -1.84
N SER A 48 23.29 -10.73 -0.83
CA SER A 48 22.04 -9.96 -0.89
C SER A 48 22.31 -8.48 -1.17
N LYS A 49 23.30 -7.87 -0.46
CA LYS A 49 23.70 -6.48 -0.71
C LYS A 49 24.19 -6.26 -2.14
N PHE A 50 24.99 -7.18 -2.67
CA PHE A 50 25.45 -7.14 -4.07
C PHE A 50 24.27 -7.19 -5.04
N LEU A 51 23.33 -8.12 -4.86
CA LEU A 51 22.17 -8.30 -5.73
C LEU A 51 21.27 -7.04 -5.74
N ILE A 52 21.00 -6.45 -4.58
CA ILE A 52 20.21 -5.22 -4.44
C ILE A 52 20.93 -4.06 -5.13
N LYS A 53 22.22 -3.83 -4.81
CA LYS A 53 23.02 -2.73 -5.37
C LYS A 53 23.12 -2.77 -6.89
N HIS A 54 23.21 -3.96 -7.46
CA HIS A 54 23.29 -4.16 -8.91
C HIS A 54 21.93 -4.41 -9.58
N LYS A 55 20.82 -4.18 -8.87
CA LYS A 55 19.44 -4.29 -9.39
C LYS A 55 19.10 -5.69 -9.92
N HIS A 56 19.75 -6.73 -9.38
CA HIS A 56 19.40 -8.11 -9.67
C HIS A 56 18.21 -8.54 -8.83
N PHE A 57 17.02 -8.06 -9.16
CA PHE A 57 15.85 -8.16 -8.30
C PHE A 57 15.07 -9.47 -8.41
N SER A 58 15.30 -10.30 -9.44
CA SER A 58 14.54 -11.54 -9.62
C SER A 58 14.55 -12.47 -8.39
N PRO A 59 15.65 -12.62 -7.60
CA PRO A 59 15.63 -13.43 -6.39
C PRO A 59 14.64 -12.93 -5.32
N PHE A 60 14.43 -11.61 -5.23
CA PHE A 60 13.53 -10.98 -4.26
C PHE A 60 12.04 -11.07 -4.65
N ARG A 61 11.73 -11.64 -5.82
CA ARG A 61 10.36 -11.94 -6.24
C ARG A 61 9.86 -13.28 -5.73
N HIS A 62 10.71 -14.08 -5.07
CA HIS A 62 10.32 -15.33 -4.43
C HIS A 62 9.84 -15.14 -2.98
N GLN A 63 10.09 -13.99 -2.37
CA GLN A 63 9.50 -13.60 -1.10
C GLN A 63 8.17 -12.90 -1.38
N HIS A 64 7.08 -13.31 -0.70
CA HIS A 64 5.76 -12.69 -0.85
C HIS A 64 5.12 -12.43 0.51
N VAL A 65 4.30 -11.40 0.56
CA VAL A 65 3.43 -11.12 1.71
C VAL A 65 2.00 -11.03 1.20
N MET A 66 1.11 -11.76 1.85
CA MET A 66 -0.33 -11.74 1.63
C MET A 66 -0.96 -10.87 2.72
N MET A 67 -1.71 -9.86 2.33
CA MET A 67 -2.25 -8.84 3.24
C MET A 67 -3.71 -8.53 2.94
N ILE A 68 -4.46 -8.19 3.99
CA ILE A 68 -5.72 -7.48 3.89
C ILE A 68 -5.44 -6.03 4.24
N ILE A 69 -5.88 -5.11 3.39
CA ILE A 69 -5.66 -3.67 3.54
C ILE A 69 -7.01 -2.97 3.49
N LYS A 70 -7.32 -2.20 4.54
CA LYS A 70 -8.46 -1.29 4.56
C LYS A 70 -7.97 0.13 4.44
N ALA A 71 -8.35 0.83 3.37
CA ALA A 71 -7.96 2.21 3.10
C ALA A 71 -9.05 2.97 2.36
N PRO A 72 -9.05 4.32 2.41
CA PRO A 72 -9.97 5.12 1.61
C PRO A 72 -9.73 4.93 0.12
N GLU A 73 -10.78 5.03 -0.69
CA GLU A 73 -10.72 4.89 -2.15
C GLU A 73 -9.67 5.80 -2.80
N PHE A 74 -9.52 7.05 -2.36
CA PHE A 74 -8.50 7.94 -2.93
C PHE A 74 -7.06 7.47 -2.69
N VAL A 75 -6.81 6.69 -1.61
CA VAL A 75 -5.53 6.03 -1.34
C VAL A 75 -5.38 4.81 -2.24
N MET A 76 -6.41 3.96 -2.32
CA MET A 76 -6.39 2.74 -3.13
C MET A 76 -6.20 3.03 -4.62
N ARG A 77 -6.73 4.13 -5.13
CA ARG A 77 -6.51 4.59 -6.52
C ARG A 77 -5.06 4.87 -6.87
N GLN A 78 -4.25 5.20 -5.88
CA GLN A 78 -2.81 5.36 -6.04
C GLN A 78 -2.08 4.02 -5.87
N TRP A 79 -2.60 3.12 -5.04
CA TRP A 79 -1.97 1.85 -4.66
C TRP A 79 -2.04 0.78 -5.76
N TYR A 80 -3.22 0.51 -6.30
CA TYR A 80 -3.42 -0.60 -7.24
C TYR A 80 -2.59 -0.52 -8.52
N LYS A 81 -1.99 0.64 -8.80
CA LYS A 81 -1.09 0.87 -9.94
C LYS A 81 0.32 0.32 -9.72
N HIS A 82 0.68 0.00 -8.47
CA HIS A 82 1.99 -0.52 -8.12
C HIS A 82 2.09 -2.02 -8.40
N VAL A 83 2.33 -2.34 -9.67
CA VAL A 83 2.53 -3.71 -10.17
C VAL A 83 3.93 -3.81 -10.74
N VAL A 84 4.76 -4.71 -10.17
CA VAL A 84 6.16 -4.88 -10.58
C VAL A 84 6.37 -6.25 -11.21
N GLY A 85 7.09 -6.27 -12.32
CA GLY A 85 7.60 -7.50 -12.92
C GLY A 85 6.64 -8.19 -13.87
N ILE A 86 5.61 -7.52 -14.33
CA ILE A 86 4.67 -8.06 -15.30
C ILE A 86 4.84 -7.27 -16.61
N GLU A 87 5.38 -7.93 -17.62
CA GLU A 87 5.30 -7.43 -18.99
C GLU A 87 3.90 -7.73 -19.53
N THR A 88 3.20 -6.69 -19.95
CA THR A 88 1.99 -6.85 -20.76
C THR A 88 2.43 -7.10 -22.18
N THR A 89 2.34 -8.35 -22.64
CA THR A 89 2.41 -8.63 -24.09
C THR A 89 1.08 -8.26 -24.73
N SER A 90 1.11 -7.86 -26.00
CA SER A 90 -0.10 -7.51 -26.76
C SER A 90 -1.14 -8.64 -26.81
N ASP A 91 -0.71 -9.88 -26.62
CA ASP A 91 -1.52 -11.07 -26.78
C ASP A 91 -2.22 -11.52 -25.48
N HIS A 92 -1.74 -11.03 -24.32
CA HIS A 92 -2.34 -11.31 -23.00
C HIS A 92 -2.38 -10.03 -22.14
N PRO A 93 -3.43 -9.23 -22.29
CA PRO A 93 -3.55 -7.95 -21.57
C PRO A 93 -3.88 -8.12 -20.08
N THR A 94 -4.07 -9.34 -19.58
CA THR A 94 -4.35 -9.61 -18.18
C THR A 94 -3.06 -9.53 -17.37
N LYS A 95 -3.00 -8.56 -16.47
CA LYS A 95 -1.94 -8.47 -15.46
C LYS A 95 -2.18 -9.58 -14.44
N ASP A 96 -1.16 -10.38 -14.16
CA ASP A 96 -1.17 -11.29 -13.03
C ASP A 96 -0.98 -10.46 -11.73
N HIS A 97 -2.09 -9.92 -11.26
CA HIS A 97 -2.15 -9.04 -10.11
C HIS A 97 -3.07 -9.66 -9.06
N ALA A 98 -2.48 -10.22 -8.02
CA ALA A 98 -3.22 -10.81 -6.90
C ALA A 98 -3.88 -9.71 -6.05
N TRP A 99 -4.96 -9.15 -6.56
CA TRP A 99 -5.76 -8.07 -5.99
C TRP A 99 -7.23 -8.38 -6.09
N ASN A 100 -7.88 -8.54 -4.96
CA ASN A 100 -9.32 -8.69 -4.85
C ASN A 100 -9.87 -7.64 -3.91
N GLU A 101 -10.90 -6.94 -4.32
CA GLU A 101 -11.50 -5.84 -3.59
C GLU A 101 -12.95 -6.13 -3.21
N ILE A 102 -13.37 -5.65 -2.04
CA ILE A 102 -14.78 -5.65 -1.63
C ILE A 102 -15.63 -4.98 -2.70
N SER A 103 -16.79 -5.55 -2.97
CA SER A 103 -17.65 -5.02 -4.01
C SER A 103 -18.92 -4.39 -3.43
N GLY A 104 -19.07 -3.09 -3.65
CA GLY A 104 -20.31 -2.36 -3.36
C GLY A 104 -21.51 -2.78 -4.19
N ARG A 105 -21.41 -3.84 -5.02
CA ARG A 105 -22.57 -4.53 -5.60
C ARG A 105 -23.22 -5.50 -4.62
N TYR A 106 -22.43 -6.00 -3.65
CA TYR A 106 -22.89 -7.02 -2.70
C TYR A 106 -23.04 -6.49 -1.29
N VAL A 107 -22.16 -5.56 -0.90
CA VAL A 107 -22.15 -4.96 0.44
C VAL A 107 -22.43 -3.47 0.37
N GLU A 108 -22.92 -2.91 1.46
CA GLU A 108 -23.10 -1.48 1.65
C GLU A 108 -21.87 -0.90 2.33
N TYR A 109 -21.48 0.31 1.93
CA TYR A 109 -20.37 1.02 2.51
C TYR A 109 -20.83 1.85 3.71
N SER A 110 -20.15 1.73 4.83
CA SER A 110 -20.51 2.42 6.09
C SER A 110 -19.38 3.25 6.69
N ASP A 111 -18.14 3.01 6.28
CA ASP A 111 -16.97 3.69 6.81
C ASP A 111 -16.45 4.75 5.84
N PHE A 112 -16.19 5.94 6.39
CA PHE A 112 -15.66 7.07 5.63
C PHE A 112 -14.51 7.70 6.41
N TYR A 113 -13.49 8.13 5.68
CA TYR A 113 -12.32 8.77 6.24
C TYR A 113 -12.62 10.19 6.70
N MET A 114 -12.11 10.52 7.88
CA MET A 114 -12.09 11.86 8.44
C MET A 114 -10.65 12.27 8.75
N PRO A 115 -10.11 13.33 8.15
CA PRO A 115 -8.78 13.81 8.51
C PRO A 115 -8.76 14.37 9.94
N GLU A 116 -7.67 14.15 10.65
CA GLU A 116 -7.46 14.77 11.96
C GLU A 116 -7.30 16.30 11.86
N ASN A 117 -6.66 16.74 10.78
CA ASN A 117 -6.44 18.15 10.50
C ASN A 117 -6.56 18.42 9.00
N PHE A 118 -7.08 19.59 8.63
CA PHE A 118 -7.17 20.07 7.25
C PHE A 118 -5.92 20.85 6.89
N ARG A 119 -5.17 20.32 5.90
CA ARG A 119 -3.89 20.88 5.47
C ARG A 119 -4.07 21.93 4.39
N ALA A 120 -3.22 22.94 4.41
CA ALA A 120 -3.14 23.96 3.36
C ALA A 120 -2.37 23.44 2.14
N GLN A 121 -2.66 24.01 0.98
CA GLN A 121 -1.87 23.76 -0.24
C GLN A 121 -0.51 24.40 -0.10
N SER A 122 0.57 23.68 -0.41
CA SER A 122 1.90 24.28 -0.46
C SER A 122 2.00 25.33 -1.58
N GLU A 123 2.62 26.46 -1.28
CA GLU A 123 2.87 27.53 -2.25
C GLU A 123 3.97 27.16 -3.24
N ASP A 124 5.00 26.45 -2.77
CA ASP A 124 6.19 26.09 -3.56
C ASP A 124 6.03 24.78 -4.32
N ASN A 125 5.22 23.84 -3.83
CA ASN A 125 5.03 22.53 -4.42
C ASN A 125 3.55 22.18 -4.63
N LYS A 126 3.10 22.24 -5.87
CA LYS A 126 1.70 21.94 -6.25
C LYS A 126 1.25 20.51 -5.88
N GLN A 127 2.16 19.59 -5.60
CA GLN A 127 1.84 18.22 -5.24
C GLN A 127 1.76 17.99 -3.72
N ALA A 128 2.31 18.92 -2.93
CA ALA A 128 2.41 18.79 -1.49
C ALA A 128 1.40 19.68 -0.76
N SER A 129 1.11 19.32 0.48
CA SER A 129 0.45 20.17 1.46
C SER A 129 1.48 20.69 2.45
N ASP A 130 1.31 21.92 2.93
CA ASP A 130 2.19 22.54 3.92
C ASP A 130 1.37 23.35 4.92
N GLY A 131 1.60 23.14 6.21
CA GLY A 131 0.81 23.75 7.26
C GLY A 131 -0.65 23.35 7.29
N LEU A 132 -1.45 24.11 7.98
CA LEU A 132 -2.88 23.90 8.18
C LEU A 132 -3.68 25.04 7.57
N VAL A 133 -4.92 24.79 7.16
CA VAL A 133 -5.84 25.89 6.80
C VAL A 133 -6.18 26.69 8.04
N ASP A 134 -6.32 28.03 7.90
CA ASP A 134 -6.57 28.92 9.03
C ASP A 134 -7.89 28.64 9.74
N ASN A 135 -8.92 28.32 8.99
CA ASN A 135 -10.25 28.00 9.52
C ASN A 135 -10.51 26.48 9.52
N GLN A 136 -9.96 25.79 10.51
CA GLN A 136 -10.15 24.32 10.69
C GLN A 136 -11.63 23.97 10.89
N GLU A 137 -12.34 24.69 11.74
CA GLU A 137 -13.76 24.45 12.04
C GLU A 137 -14.63 24.57 10.79
N GLY A 138 -14.43 25.65 10.00
CA GLY A 138 -15.16 25.82 8.75
C GLY A 138 -14.83 24.77 7.70
N ALA A 139 -13.59 24.29 7.65
CA ALA A 139 -13.20 23.20 6.75
C ALA A 139 -13.84 21.88 7.18
N GLU A 140 -13.86 21.58 8.49
CA GLU A 140 -14.51 20.41 9.07
C GLU A 140 -16.02 20.42 8.80
N ASP A 141 -16.68 21.55 9.01
CA ASP A 141 -18.12 21.70 8.74
C ASP A 141 -18.45 21.43 7.26
N LEU A 142 -17.68 22.00 6.34
CA LEU A 142 -17.85 21.77 4.90
C LEU A 142 -17.65 20.29 4.53
N TRP A 143 -16.61 19.67 5.07
CA TRP A 143 -16.31 18.25 4.86
C TRP A 143 -17.45 17.36 5.36
N ASN A 144 -17.85 17.55 6.61
CA ASN A 144 -18.91 16.78 7.25
C ASN A 144 -20.25 16.94 6.53
N ASN A 145 -20.61 18.17 6.09
CA ASN A 145 -21.84 18.42 5.36
C ASN A 145 -21.84 17.73 4.00
N ALA A 146 -20.74 17.82 3.23
CA ALA A 146 -20.65 17.18 1.92
C ALA A 146 -20.72 15.64 2.05
N GLN A 147 -20.00 15.06 3.01
CA GLN A 147 -19.97 13.64 3.26
C GLN A 147 -21.34 13.13 3.71
N ARG A 148 -21.99 13.77 4.68
CA ARG A 148 -23.32 13.42 5.17
C ARG A 148 -24.37 13.45 4.06
N ASN A 149 -24.41 14.53 3.26
CA ASN A 149 -25.37 14.65 2.16
C ASN A 149 -25.22 13.51 1.14
N SER A 150 -23.98 13.12 0.85
CA SER A 150 -23.69 12.00 -0.06
C SER A 150 -24.15 10.65 0.51
N ILE A 151 -23.90 10.41 1.80
CA ILE A 151 -24.30 9.18 2.49
C ILE A 151 -25.82 9.07 2.57
N GLU A 152 -26.51 10.13 3.01
CA GLU A 152 -27.97 10.16 3.09
C GLU A 152 -28.64 9.94 1.72
N ALA A 153 -28.05 10.50 0.66
CA ALA A 153 -28.57 10.28 -0.69
C ALA A 153 -28.36 8.82 -1.12
N TYR A 154 -27.20 8.22 -0.82
CA TYR A 154 -26.92 6.81 -1.08
C TYR A 154 -27.92 5.88 -0.37
N GLU A 155 -28.13 6.10 0.94
CA GLU A 155 -29.06 5.30 1.76
C GLU A 155 -30.49 5.39 1.21
N LYS A 156 -30.97 6.59 0.89
CA LYS A 156 -32.30 6.79 0.28
C LYS A 156 -32.44 6.11 -1.08
N MET A 157 -31.40 6.11 -1.91
CA MET A 157 -31.41 5.39 -3.18
C MET A 157 -31.54 3.87 -2.98
N ILE A 158 -30.86 3.31 -1.98
CA ILE A 158 -30.99 1.89 -1.62
C ILE A 158 -32.41 1.60 -1.11
N GLU A 159 -32.96 2.43 -0.23
CA GLU A 159 -34.33 2.30 0.26
C GLU A 159 -35.40 2.36 -0.87
N MET A 160 -35.18 3.17 -1.89
CA MET A 160 -35.98 3.26 -3.09
C MET A 160 -35.85 2.03 -4.01
N GLY A 161 -35.00 1.08 -3.70
CA GLY A 161 -34.74 -0.11 -4.50
C GLY A 161 -33.79 0.11 -5.68
N MET A 162 -33.00 1.21 -5.70
CA MET A 162 -32.00 1.42 -6.72
C MET A 162 -30.91 0.35 -6.61
N ALA A 163 -30.40 -0.13 -7.75
CA ALA A 163 -29.30 -1.09 -7.77
C ALA A 163 -28.07 -0.54 -7.06
N LYS A 164 -27.47 -1.32 -6.15
CA LYS A 164 -26.27 -0.93 -5.37
C LYS A 164 -25.13 -0.47 -6.28
N GLU A 165 -24.98 -1.07 -7.46
CA GLU A 165 -23.95 -0.69 -8.45
C GLU A 165 -24.11 0.74 -8.98
N GLN A 166 -25.32 1.27 -9.00
CA GLN A 166 -25.60 2.66 -9.37
C GLN A 166 -25.53 3.58 -8.14
N ALA A 167 -26.22 3.22 -7.06
CA ALA A 167 -26.29 4.03 -5.85
C ALA A 167 -24.89 4.39 -5.30
N ARG A 168 -23.96 3.43 -5.27
CA ARG A 168 -22.57 3.65 -4.80
C ARG A 168 -21.79 4.70 -5.59
N SER A 169 -22.22 5.05 -6.80
CA SER A 169 -21.46 5.98 -7.66
C SER A 169 -21.41 7.41 -7.13
N ILE A 170 -22.32 7.77 -6.21
CA ILE A 170 -22.34 9.08 -5.58
C ILE A 170 -21.54 9.17 -4.28
N LEU A 171 -21.03 8.05 -3.77
CA LEU A 171 -20.24 8.05 -2.53
C LEU A 171 -18.93 8.83 -2.72
N PRO A 172 -18.50 9.59 -1.71
CA PRO A 172 -17.26 10.34 -1.80
C PRO A 172 -16.05 9.41 -1.81
N LEU A 173 -14.94 9.85 -2.36
CA LEU A 173 -13.68 9.10 -2.39
C LEU A 173 -13.09 8.80 -0.99
N THR A 174 -13.67 9.41 0.05
CA THR A 174 -13.35 9.12 1.45
C THR A 174 -13.89 7.79 1.93
N VAL A 175 -14.76 7.14 1.15
CA VAL A 175 -15.28 5.81 1.49
C VAL A 175 -14.13 4.82 1.66
N TYR A 176 -14.17 4.05 2.76
CA TYR A 176 -13.22 2.99 2.99
C TYR A 176 -13.57 1.77 2.14
N THR A 177 -12.58 1.25 1.43
CA THR A 177 -12.64 -0.05 0.78
C THR A 177 -11.67 -1.03 1.45
N GLN A 178 -11.78 -2.30 1.11
CA GLN A 178 -10.92 -3.34 1.64
C GLN A 178 -10.44 -4.24 0.51
N VAL A 179 -9.14 -4.49 0.47
CA VAL A 179 -8.53 -5.32 -0.55
C VAL A 179 -7.74 -6.45 0.05
N TRP A 180 -7.71 -7.56 -0.66
CA TRP A 180 -6.77 -8.66 -0.45
C TRP A 180 -5.66 -8.50 -1.48
N TRP A 181 -4.44 -8.25 -1.02
CA TRP A 181 -3.28 -8.02 -1.87
C TRP A 181 -2.15 -8.97 -1.53
N THR A 182 -1.65 -9.68 -2.54
CA THR A 182 -0.43 -10.49 -2.42
C THR A 182 0.64 -9.90 -3.31
N ALA A 183 1.78 -9.55 -2.74
CA ALA A 183 2.86 -8.92 -3.49
C ALA A 183 4.23 -9.47 -3.12
N SER A 184 5.14 -9.45 -4.08
CA SER A 184 6.54 -9.80 -3.84
C SER A 184 7.25 -8.72 -3.01
N PHE A 185 8.34 -9.12 -2.34
CA PHE A 185 9.22 -8.18 -1.64
C PHE A 185 9.57 -6.99 -2.53
N GLN A 186 10.02 -7.23 -3.76
CA GLN A 186 10.37 -6.15 -4.69
C GLN A 186 9.20 -5.19 -4.94
N SER A 187 7.97 -5.68 -5.16
CA SER A 187 6.79 -4.83 -5.37
C SER A 187 6.51 -3.94 -4.18
N ILE A 188 6.60 -4.51 -2.96
CA ILE A 188 6.34 -3.77 -1.72
C ILE A 188 7.41 -2.71 -1.51
N MET A 189 8.69 -3.04 -1.73
CA MET A 189 9.78 -2.06 -1.57
C MET A 189 9.65 -0.90 -2.57
N ASN A 190 9.31 -1.17 -3.82
CA ASN A 190 9.06 -0.12 -4.81
C ASN A 190 7.85 0.76 -4.43
N PHE A 191 6.82 0.18 -3.82
CA PHE A 191 5.71 0.97 -3.31
C PHE A 191 6.17 1.90 -2.18
N ILE A 192 6.94 1.37 -1.21
CA ILE A 192 7.46 2.15 -0.08
C ILE A 192 8.34 3.30 -0.58
N GLU A 193 9.28 3.05 -1.49
CA GLU A 193 10.15 4.07 -2.08
C GLU A 193 9.37 5.22 -2.72
N LEU A 194 8.32 4.89 -3.47
CA LEU A 194 7.54 5.89 -4.19
C LEU A 194 6.50 6.59 -3.32
N ARG A 195 6.14 6.04 -2.14
CA ARG A 195 5.04 6.56 -1.34
C ARG A 195 5.44 7.07 0.04
N ASP A 196 6.60 6.67 0.58
CA ASP A 196 7.20 7.29 1.78
C ASP A 196 8.07 8.53 1.41
N GLU A 197 7.71 9.18 0.32
CA GLU A 197 8.34 10.43 -0.16
C GLU A 197 7.59 11.64 0.39
N PRO A 198 8.29 12.73 0.82
CA PRO A 198 7.65 13.93 1.38
C PRO A 198 6.63 14.60 0.46
N THR A 199 6.75 14.42 -0.87
CA THR A 199 5.85 14.97 -1.88
C THR A 199 4.63 14.11 -2.16
N SER A 200 4.60 12.88 -1.64
CA SER A 200 3.42 12.00 -1.73
C SER A 200 2.30 12.50 -0.81
N GLN A 201 1.07 12.16 -1.14
CA GLN A 201 -0.07 12.48 -0.28
C GLN A 201 0.10 11.84 1.11
N VAL A 202 -0.12 12.59 2.18
CA VAL A 202 0.17 12.17 3.56
C VAL A 202 -0.51 10.84 3.91
N GLU A 203 -1.75 10.66 3.50
CA GLU A 203 -2.51 9.43 3.82
C GLU A 203 -1.86 8.18 3.22
N ILE A 204 -1.31 8.23 2.02
CA ILE A 204 -0.62 7.05 1.44
C ILE A 204 0.79 6.88 2.04
N GLN A 205 1.43 7.99 2.49
CA GLN A 205 2.70 7.90 3.24
C GLN A 205 2.52 7.09 4.53
N GLU A 206 1.43 7.31 5.28
CA GLU A 206 1.15 6.57 6.51
C GLU A 206 1.07 5.04 6.25
N TYR A 207 0.40 4.63 5.18
CA TYR A 207 0.39 3.22 4.78
C TYR A 207 1.78 2.71 4.38
N ALA A 208 2.56 3.50 3.66
CA ALA A 208 3.92 3.12 3.26
C ALA A 208 4.84 2.93 4.49
N ARG A 209 4.74 3.80 5.49
CA ARG A 209 5.49 3.70 6.76
C ARG A 209 5.11 2.46 7.56
N VAL A 210 3.82 2.13 7.61
CA VAL A 210 3.36 0.89 8.26
C VAL A 210 3.86 -0.34 7.50
N LEU A 211 3.82 -0.34 6.16
CA LEU A 211 4.41 -1.43 5.36
C LEU A 211 5.92 -1.57 5.60
N LYS A 212 6.65 -0.47 5.69
CA LYS A 212 8.09 -0.48 6.01
C LYS A 212 8.36 -1.19 7.34
N LYS A 213 7.57 -0.90 8.38
CA LYS A 213 7.62 -1.57 9.68
C LYS A 213 7.31 -3.07 9.57
N ILE A 214 6.26 -3.42 8.82
CA ILE A 214 5.89 -4.83 8.58
C ILE A 214 7.04 -5.57 7.90
N MET A 215 7.62 -5.00 6.84
CA MET A 215 8.72 -5.63 6.11
C MET A 215 9.98 -5.83 6.96
N LEU A 216 10.30 -4.89 7.86
CA LEU A 216 11.38 -5.03 8.85
C LEU A 216 11.14 -6.18 9.84
N ASN A 217 9.87 -6.51 10.13
CA ASN A 217 9.52 -7.63 11.01
C ASN A 217 9.52 -8.96 10.26
N VAL A 218 9.06 -8.98 9.01
CA VAL A 218 8.84 -10.19 8.20
C VAL A 218 10.15 -10.67 7.53
N PHE A 219 10.91 -9.74 6.95
CA PHE A 219 12.18 -9.99 6.25
C PHE A 219 13.26 -9.03 6.77
N PRO A 220 13.71 -9.16 8.03
CA PRO A 220 14.52 -8.16 8.69
C PRO A 220 15.87 -7.90 8.02
N GLU A 221 16.58 -8.93 7.57
CA GLU A 221 17.90 -8.76 6.96
C GLU A 221 17.81 -8.18 5.55
N THR A 222 16.88 -8.67 4.75
CA THR A 222 16.66 -8.19 3.37
C THR A 222 16.19 -6.73 3.36
N THR A 223 15.26 -6.39 4.26
CA THR A 223 14.70 -5.02 4.36
C THR A 223 15.75 -4.03 4.85
N LYS A 224 16.56 -4.38 5.87
CA LYS A 224 17.67 -3.53 6.32
C LYS A 224 18.69 -3.26 5.23
N LEU A 225 19.03 -4.27 4.42
CA LEU A 225 19.95 -4.09 3.29
C LEU A 225 19.39 -3.18 2.21
N TRP A 226 18.07 -3.27 1.95
CA TRP A 226 17.40 -2.36 1.03
C TRP A 226 17.41 -0.94 1.56
N GLN A 227 17.12 -0.75 2.84
CA GLN A 227 17.18 0.52 3.53
C GLN A 227 18.59 1.15 3.43
N GLU A 228 19.65 0.41 3.78
CA GLU A 228 21.04 0.86 3.68
C GLU A 228 21.40 1.38 2.28
N ILE A 229 20.82 0.84 1.21
CA ILE A 229 21.21 1.15 -0.17
C ILE A 229 20.33 2.27 -0.78
N TYR A 230 19.05 2.29 -0.48
CA TYR A 230 18.12 3.17 -1.17
C TYR A 230 17.53 4.29 -0.30
N TRP A 231 17.53 4.12 1.04
CA TRP A 231 16.93 5.12 1.91
C TRP A 231 17.96 5.92 2.69
N ASP A 232 19.06 5.27 3.16
CA ASP A 232 20.09 5.93 3.97
C ASP A 232 21.20 6.59 3.10
N GLU A 233 21.42 6.16 1.85
CA GLU A 233 22.42 6.78 0.94
C GLU A 233 21.87 8.07 0.25
N GLN A 234 20.67 8.53 0.58
CA GLN A 234 20.05 9.75 0.00
C GLN A 234 20.09 10.97 0.95
N GLU A 235 20.64 10.79 2.18
CA GLU A 235 20.99 11.87 3.10
C GLU A 235 22.45 12.36 2.82
#